data_7ee7922467b0547982f70340d9a3e505
#
_entry.id   7ee7922467b0547982f70340d9a3e505
#
_cell.length_a   1.000
_cell.length_b   1.000
_cell.length_c   1.000
_cell.angle_alpha   90.00
_cell.angle_beta   90.00
_cell.angle_gamma   90.00
#
_symmetry.space_group_name_H-M   'P 1'
#
loop_
_entity.id
_entity.type
_entity.pdbx_description
1 polymer ?
#
loop_
_entity_poly.entity_id
_entity_poly.type
_entity_poly.pdbx_seq_one_letter_code
_entity_poly.pdbx_strand_id
1 'polypeptide(L)'
;MQAIRKKLNSQKGASMLMALLLMLVGIMVSAVIISAATSAAVNKRSEKEQQQAYLAVSSAAELVRDDFQSLTGRYKLVTTTVTNDDGTTIVTKNTIGATCAVGDMINDIGKTMMGPASTNQYDKTYTFSVEGYEDVTAEFLIVGGTSTSGEDIYDLTVIFTNGANAEHPCRMVLTMEGKLAEERTSGDTGSTQVVTQTLEWNKAKLQKGVTG
;
A
#
# COMPACT_ATOMS: atom_id res chain seq x y z
N MET A 1 -66.36 17.41 -57.85
CA MET A 1 -65.07 18.06 -57.53
C MET A 1 -64.69 18.05 -55.99
N GLN A 2 -65.66 18.00 -55.11
CA GLN A 2 -65.35 17.97 -53.63
C GLN A 2 -64.67 16.68 -53.13
N ALA A 3 -64.96 15.52 -53.75
CA ALA A 3 -64.36 14.24 -53.29
C ALA A 3 -62.85 14.16 -53.64
N ILE A 4 -62.37 14.76 -54.71
CA ILE A 4 -60.94 14.75 -55.09
C ILE A 4 -60.14 15.70 -54.18
N ARG A 5 -60.70 16.85 -53.75
CA ARG A 5 -60.08 17.78 -52.80
C ARG A 5 -59.93 17.15 -51.39
N LYS A 6 -60.92 16.38 -50.97
CA LYS A 6 -60.88 15.67 -49.68
C LYS A 6 -59.81 14.59 -49.67
N LYS A 7 -59.59 13.90 -50.80
CA LYS A 7 -58.56 12.87 -50.97
C LYS A 7 -57.14 13.45 -51.02
N LEU A 8 -56.95 14.62 -51.68
CA LEU A 8 -55.68 15.34 -51.72
C LEU A 8 -55.28 15.92 -50.34
N ASN A 9 -56.25 16.45 -49.59
CA ASN A 9 -55.98 16.91 -48.24
C ASN A 9 -55.64 15.75 -47.26
N SER A 10 -56.25 14.57 -47.49
CA SER A 10 -55.95 13.35 -46.70
C SER A 10 -54.53 12.85 -46.99
N GLN A 11 -54.06 12.92 -48.22
CA GLN A 11 -52.69 12.51 -48.59
C GLN A 11 -51.61 13.46 -48.04
N LYS A 12 -51.84 14.78 -48.05
CA LYS A 12 -50.93 15.76 -47.44
C LYS A 12 -50.87 15.60 -45.93
N GLY A 13 -51.96 15.33 -45.26
CA GLY A 13 -52.01 15.02 -43.83
C GLY A 13 -51.27 13.73 -43.47
N ALA A 14 -51.45 12.69 -44.29
CA ALA A 14 -50.75 11.42 -44.08
C ALA A 14 -49.24 11.53 -44.28
N SER A 15 -48.75 12.29 -45.30
CA SER A 15 -47.35 12.55 -45.51
C SER A 15 -46.70 13.33 -44.35
N MET A 16 -47.42 14.33 -43.85
CA MET A 16 -46.95 15.14 -42.72
C MET A 16 -46.87 14.31 -41.42
N LEU A 17 -47.86 13.45 -41.20
CA LEU A 17 -47.92 12.54 -40.07
C LEU A 17 -46.75 11.49 -40.12
N MET A 18 -46.46 10.97 -41.32
CA MET A 18 -45.37 10.03 -41.53
C MET A 18 -43.99 10.69 -41.33
N ALA A 19 -43.80 11.93 -41.78
CA ALA A 19 -42.59 12.70 -41.55
C ALA A 19 -42.38 12.97 -40.03
N LEU A 20 -43.44 13.29 -39.31
CA LEU A 20 -43.41 13.52 -37.88
C LEU A 20 -43.08 12.25 -37.10
N LEU A 21 -43.62 11.10 -37.55
CA LEU A 21 -43.36 9.79 -36.96
C LEU A 21 -41.90 9.36 -37.18
N LEU A 22 -41.35 9.57 -38.39
CA LEU A 22 -39.95 9.30 -38.69
C LEU A 22 -39.02 10.20 -37.87
N MET A 23 -39.37 11.47 -37.68
CA MET A 23 -38.59 12.38 -36.80
C MET A 23 -38.60 11.92 -35.35
N LEU A 24 -39.75 11.47 -34.84
CA LEU A 24 -39.89 10.96 -33.50
C LEU A 24 -39.06 9.69 -33.27
N VAL A 25 -39.09 8.76 -34.22
CA VAL A 25 -38.24 7.55 -34.22
C VAL A 25 -36.77 7.93 -34.24
N GLY A 26 -36.37 8.89 -35.05
CA GLY A 26 -34.99 9.39 -35.12
C GLY A 26 -34.52 9.97 -33.80
N ILE A 27 -35.36 10.73 -33.13
CA ILE A 27 -35.04 11.29 -31.79
C ILE A 27 -34.91 10.16 -30.73
N MET A 28 -35.81 9.17 -30.72
CA MET A 28 -35.72 8.04 -29.82
C MET A 28 -34.44 7.23 -30.01
N VAL A 29 -34.07 6.93 -31.25
CA VAL A 29 -32.84 6.19 -31.57
C VAL A 29 -31.60 6.98 -31.11
N SER A 30 -31.57 8.29 -31.41
CA SER A 30 -30.47 9.16 -30.97
C SER A 30 -30.33 9.21 -29.45
N ALA A 31 -31.45 9.30 -28.71
CA ALA A 31 -31.44 9.29 -27.26
C ALA A 31 -30.87 7.99 -26.69
N VAL A 32 -31.21 6.84 -27.27
CA VAL A 32 -30.68 5.53 -26.85
C VAL A 32 -29.17 5.45 -27.11
N ILE A 33 -28.69 5.91 -28.26
CA ILE A 33 -27.26 5.90 -28.60
C ILE A 33 -26.46 6.78 -27.61
N ILE A 34 -26.95 7.99 -27.32
CA ILE A 34 -26.30 8.91 -26.37
C ILE A 34 -26.29 8.30 -24.99
N SER A 35 -27.37 7.71 -24.52
CA SER A 35 -27.44 7.05 -23.22
C SER A 35 -26.45 5.89 -23.12
N ALA A 36 -26.38 5.03 -24.14
CA ALA A 36 -25.43 3.92 -24.17
C ALA A 36 -23.97 4.39 -24.18
N ALA A 37 -23.65 5.43 -24.98
CA ALA A 37 -22.32 6.01 -25.04
C ALA A 37 -21.89 6.64 -23.71
N THR A 38 -22.81 7.34 -23.04
CA THR A 38 -22.56 7.95 -21.74
C THR A 38 -22.31 6.88 -20.67
N SER A 39 -23.13 5.82 -20.63
CA SER A 39 -22.95 4.71 -19.69
C SER A 39 -21.60 3.99 -19.93
N ALA A 40 -21.21 3.76 -21.18
CA ALA A 40 -19.93 3.17 -21.51
C ALA A 40 -18.74 4.04 -21.08
N ALA A 41 -18.84 5.36 -21.23
CA ALA A 41 -17.82 6.30 -20.80
C ALA A 41 -17.66 6.34 -19.29
N VAL A 42 -18.77 6.33 -18.53
CA VAL A 42 -18.76 6.28 -17.06
C VAL A 42 -18.12 4.97 -16.57
N ASN A 43 -18.49 3.82 -17.14
CA ASN A 43 -17.92 2.53 -16.78
C ASN A 43 -16.40 2.49 -17.03
N LYS A 44 -15.93 2.97 -18.18
CA LYS A 44 -14.49 3.04 -18.48
C LYS A 44 -13.72 3.95 -17.53
N ARG A 45 -14.32 5.06 -17.13
CA ARG A 45 -13.73 5.97 -16.13
C ARG A 45 -13.59 5.26 -14.79
N SER A 46 -14.64 4.63 -14.31
CA SER A 46 -14.64 3.86 -13.06
C SER A 46 -13.61 2.73 -13.08
N GLU A 47 -13.51 1.96 -14.18
CA GLU A 47 -12.48 0.92 -14.33
C GLU A 47 -11.07 1.50 -14.26
N LYS A 48 -10.82 2.66 -14.89
CA LYS A 48 -9.53 3.33 -14.84
C LYS A 48 -9.17 3.79 -13.43
N GLU A 49 -10.12 4.38 -12.70
CA GLU A 49 -9.95 4.84 -11.33
C GLU A 49 -9.65 3.64 -10.39
N GLN A 50 -10.36 2.53 -10.55
CA GLN A 50 -10.07 1.28 -9.84
C GLN A 50 -8.65 0.76 -10.12
N GLN A 51 -8.22 0.76 -11.38
CA GLN A 51 -6.87 0.34 -11.74
C GLN A 51 -5.81 1.26 -11.15
N GLN A 52 -6.04 2.56 -11.15
CA GLN A 52 -5.13 3.53 -10.55
C GLN A 52 -5.01 3.34 -9.03
N ALA A 53 -6.13 3.17 -8.33
CA ALA A 53 -6.14 2.87 -6.90
C ALA A 53 -5.37 1.58 -6.58
N TYR A 54 -5.60 0.52 -7.35
CA TYR A 54 -4.88 -0.74 -7.19
C TYR A 54 -3.37 -0.57 -7.41
N LEU A 55 -2.97 0.15 -8.47
CA LEU A 55 -1.55 0.38 -8.77
C LEU A 55 -0.87 1.20 -7.67
N ALA A 56 -1.51 2.24 -7.15
CA ALA A 56 -0.97 3.04 -6.06
C ALA A 56 -0.72 2.19 -4.81
N VAL A 57 -1.72 1.43 -4.37
CA VAL A 57 -1.61 0.56 -3.18
C VAL A 57 -0.60 -0.56 -3.40
N SER A 58 -0.58 -1.18 -4.59
CA SER A 58 0.38 -2.23 -4.94
C SER A 58 1.81 -1.72 -4.95
N SER A 59 2.06 -0.56 -5.58
CA SER A 59 3.39 0.04 -5.63
C SER A 59 3.91 0.43 -4.25
N ALA A 60 3.06 0.98 -3.38
CA ALA A 60 3.44 1.29 -2.00
C ALA A 60 3.79 0.03 -1.22
N ALA A 61 3.01 -1.04 -1.37
CA ALA A 61 3.25 -2.30 -0.70
C ALA A 61 4.53 -3.00 -1.20
N GLU A 62 4.80 -2.95 -2.50
CA GLU A 62 6.03 -3.49 -3.10
C GLU A 62 7.26 -2.71 -2.66
N LEU A 63 7.18 -1.37 -2.63
CA LEU A 63 8.26 -0.52 -2.13
C LEU A 63 8.63 -0.87 -0.69
N VAL A 64 7.64 -0.96 0.19
CA VAL A 64 7.87 -1.33 1.60
C VAL A 64 8.47 -2.72 1.70
N ARG A 65 7.93 -3.71 0.98
CA ARG A 65 8.45 -5.07 0.97
C ARG A 65 9.93 -5.11 0.54
N ASP A 66 10.26 -4.47 -0.56
CA ASP A 66 11.60 -4.51 -1.15
C ASP A 66 12.62 -3.78 -0.28
N ASP A 67 12.23 -2.63 0.30
CA ASP A 67 13.08 -1.88 1.21
C ASP A 67 13.33 -2.64 2.51
N PHE A 68 12.33 -3.28 3.09
CA PHE A 68 12.49 -4.09 4.31
C PHE A 68 13.37 -5.32 4.09
N GLN A 69 13.38 -5.90 2.88
CA GLN A 69 14.22 -7.04 2.53
C GLN A 69 15.61 -6.63 2.04
N SER A 70 15.84 -5.36 1.75
CA SER A 70 17.11 -4.86 1.25
C SER A 70 18.19 -4.82 2.34
N LEU A 71 19.47 -4.85 1.92
CA LEU A 71 20.58 -4.66 2.84
C LEU A 71 20.63 -3.24 3.44
N THR A 72 20.13 -2.25 2.69
CA THR A 72 20.02 -0.84 3.12
C THR A 72 18.82 -0.59 4.02
N GLY A 73 17.85 -1.50 4.06
CA GLY A 73 16.66 -1.49 4.92
C GLY A 73 16.87 -2.13 6.28
N ARG A 74 18.11 -2.32 6.73
CA ARG A 74 18.39 -2.94 8.02
C ARG A 74 18.71 -1.91 9.09
N TYR A 75 18.07 -2.06 10.24
CA TYR A 75 18.44 -1.32 11.45
C TYR A 75 19.37 -2.18 12.30
N LYS A 76 20.48 -1.60 12.75
CA LYS A 76 21.50 -2.30 13.56
C LYS A 76 21.75 -1.56 14.86
N LEU A 77 21.85 -2.33 15.93
CA LEU A 77 22.31 -1.86 17.24
C LEU A 77 23.68 -2.49 17.53
N VAL A 78 24.70 -1.65 17.60
CA VAL A 78 26.08 -2.08 17.89
C VAL A 78 26.38 -1.76 19.35
N THR A 79 26.61 -2.79 20.16
CA THR A 79 27.02 -2.67 21.56
C THR A 79 28.49 -3.04 21.68
N THR A 80 29.32 -2.07 22.05
CA THR A 80 30.75 -2.29 22.31
C THR A 80 30.97 -2.32 23.82
N THR A 81 31.51 -3.40 24.30
CA THR A 81 31.87 -3.59 25.72
C THR A 81 33.38 -3.64 25.80
N VAL A 82 33.99 -2.75 26.60
CA VAL A 82 35.42 -2.71 26.84
C VAL A 82 35.63 -2.98 28.33
N THR A 83 36.43 -3.99 28.66
CA THR A 83 36.83 -4.27 30.06
C THR A 83 38.28 -3.82 30.21
N ASN A 84 38.50 -2.84 31.07
CA ASN A 84 39.83 -2.33 31.41
C ASN A 84 40.59 -3.27 32.31
N ASP A 85 41.91 -3.09 32.41
CA ASP A 85 42.78 -3.91 33.27
C ASP A 85 42.46 -3.78 34.80
N ASP A 86 41.79 -2.71 35.16
CA ASP A 86 41.29 -2.49 36.56
C ASP A 86 39.96 -3.20 36.83
N GLY A 87 39.42 -3.94 35.87
CA GLY A 87 38.14 -4.64 35.96
C GLY A 87 36.91 -3.76 35.71
N THR A 88 37.08 -2.48 35.37
CA THR A 88 35.97 -1.61 34.98
C THR A 88 35.48 -1.94 33.59
N THR A 89 34.15 -1.94 33.41
CA THR A 89 33.52 -2.23 32.13
C THR A 89 32.81 -1.00 31.60
N ILE A 90 33.15 -0.58 30.35
CA ILE A 90 32.52 0.51 29.64
C ILE A 90 31.65 -0.10 28.53
N VAL A 91 30.37 0.25 28.51
CA VAL A 91 29.42 -0.18 27.48
C VAL A 91 28.99 1.01 26.65
N THR A 92 29.28 0.95 25.35
CA THR A 92 28.87 1.97 24.38
C THR A 92 27.87 1.36 23.40
N LYS A 93 26.73 2.03 23.19
CA LYS A 93 25.71 1.62 22.23
C LYS A 93 25.62 2.63 21.08
N ASN A 94 25.78 2.16 19.88
CA ASN A 94 25.64 2.92 18.65
C ASN A 94 24.56 2.30 17.76
N THR A 95 23.86 3.12 17.00
CA THR A 95 22.84 2.66 16.05
C THR A 95 23.27 2.97 14.62
N ILE A 96 23.05 2.02 13.71
CA ILE A 96 23.20 2.20 12.26
C ILE A 96 21.82 2.06 11.68
N GLY A 97 21.28 3.18 11.17
CA GLY A 97 19.94 3.25 10.61
C GLY A 97 19.86 2.76 9.17
N ALA A 98 18.67 2.43 8.75
CA ALA A 98 18.34 2.17 7.35
C ALA A 98 18.45 3.46 6.52
N THR A 99 18.88 3.33 5.26
CA THR A 99 19.10 4.45 4.32
C THR A 99 18.30 4.32 3.03
N CYS A 100 17.28 3.45 3.00
CA CYS A 100 16.38 3.26 1.88
C CYS A 100 15.23 4.29 1.85
N ALA A 101 14.33 4.20 0.88
CA ALA A 101 13.23 5.15 0.70
C ALA A 101 12.29 5.21 1.92
N VAL A 102 12.03 4.07 2.58
CA VAL A 102 11.25 4.00 3.83
C VAL A 102 12.15 3.93 5.08
N GLY A 103 13.39 4.40 4.98
CA GLY A 103 14.40 4.29 6.04
C GLY A 103 13.99 4.90 7.38
N ASP A 104 13.33 6.05 7.37
CA ASP A 104 12.86 6.70 8.60
C ASP A 104 11.87 5.82 9.38
N MET A 105 10.99 5.13 8.67
CA MET A 105 10.03 4.19 9.22
C MET A 105 10.73 2.97 9.83
N ILE A 106 11.68 2.37 9.10
CA ILE A 106 12.46 1.23 9.58
C ILE A 106 13.29 1.62 10.81
N ASN A 107 13.84 2.83 10.82
CA ASN A 107 14.59 3.36 11.95
C ASN A 107 13.70 3.56 13.19
N ASP A 108 12.47 4.01 13.01
CA ASP A 108 11.51 4.17 14.09
C ASP A 108 11.10 2.80 14.69
N ILE A 109 10.83 1.82 13.82
CA ILE A 109 10.59 0.42 14.21
C ILE A 109 11.79 -0.13 14.97
N GLY A 110 13.01 0.00 14.43
CA GLY A 110 14.22 -0.50 15.05
C GLY A 110 14.49 0.11 16.41
N LYS A 111 14.31 1.41 16.58
CA LYS A 111 14.42 2.10 17.87
C LYS A 111 13.41 1.59 18.90
N THR A 112 12.19 1.32 18.46
CA THR A 112 11.12 0.83 19.35
C THR A 112 11.34 -0.62 19.77
N MET A 113 11.76 -1.48 18.82
CA MET A 113 11.93 -2.92 19.07
C MET A 113 13.25 -3.27 19.76
N MET A 114 14.33 -2.52 19.48
CA MET A 114 15.68 -2.82 19.95
C MET A 114 16.25 -1.77 20.92
N GLY A 115 15.52 -0.69 21.20
CA GLY A 115 15.96 0.38 22.09
C GLY A 115 15.93 -0.01 23.57
N PRO A 116 16.41 0.87 24.46
CA PRO A 116 16.46 0.61 25.91
C PRO A 116 15.06 0.48 26.54
N ALA A 117 14.02 0.97 25.89
CA ALA A 117 12.62 0.82 26.29
C ALA A 117 11.87 -0.07 25.27
N SER A 118 12.52 -1.13 24.79
CA SER A 118 11.95 -2.02 23.79
C SER A 118 10.60 -2.57 24.24
N THR A 119 9.64 -2.51 23.34
CA THR A 119 8.33 -3.11 23.50
C THR A 119 8.19 -4.26 22.49
N ASN A 120 7.43 -5.29 22.85
CA ASN A 120 7.14 -6.38 21.91
C ASN A 120 6.02 -6.03 20.93
N GLN A 121 5.62 -4.76 20.87
CA GLN A 121 4.53 -4.30 20.03
C GLN A 121 4.88 -2.96 19.39
N TYR A 122 4.49 -2.81 18.13
CA TYR A 122 4.57 -1.57 17.38
C TYR A 122 3.28 -1.41 16.58
N ASP A 123 2.65 -0.25 16.72
CA ASP A 123 1.42 0.09 16.04
C ASP A 123 1.49 1.55 15.61
N LYS A 124 1.67 1.80 14.32
CA LYS A 124 1.71 3.13 13.73
C LYS A 124 1.20 3.15 12.30
N THR A 125 0.67 4.30 11.94
CA THR A 125 0.15 4.59 10.61
C THR A 125 1.04 5.59 9.89
N TYR A 126 1.34 5.31 8.62
CA TYR A 126 2.08 6.18 7.71
C TYR A 126 1.26 6.46 6.45
N THR A 127 1.52 7.61 5.84
CA THR A 127 0.87 7.99 4.58
C THR A 127 1.92 8.12 3.49
N PHE A 128 1.68 7.45 2.37
CA PHE A 128 2.48 7.54 1.15
C PHE A 128 1.74 8.41 0.14
N SER A 129 2.34 9.52 -0.23
CA SER A 129 1.80 10.40 -1.27
C SER A 129 2.53 10.13 -2.58
N VAL A 130 1.78 9.75 -3.60
CA VAL A 130 2.29 9.51 -4.95
C VAL A 130 1.67 10.54 -5.89
N GLU A 131 2.50 11.32 -6.59
CA GLU A 131 2.03 12.37 -7.49
C GLU A 131 1.07 11.81 -8.56
N GLY A 132 -0.12 12.39 -8.65
CA GLY A 132 -1.16 11.97 -9.59
C GLY A 132 -2.03 10.80 -9.14
N TYR A 133 -1.86 10.31 -7.93
CA TYR A 133 -2.66 9.24 -7.32
C TYR A 133 -3.21 9.67 -5.96
N GLU A 134 -4.21 8.93 -5.47
CA GLU A 134 -4.68 9.09 -4.10
C GLU A 134 -3.60 8.65 -3.10
N ASP A 135 -3.57 9.30 -1.94
CA ASP A 135 -2.68 8.93 -0.85
C ASP A 135 -2.98 7.50 -0.37
N VAL A 136 -1.91 6.75 -0.12
CA VAL A 136 -1.98 5.40 0.43
C VAL A 136 -1.62 5.44 1.90
N THR A 137 -2.54 4.98 2.74
CA THR A 137 -2.34 4.81 4.17
C THR A 137 -1.83 3.41 4.45
N ALA A 138 -0.78 3.28 5.25
CA ALA A 138 -0.22 2.01 5.68
C ALA A 138 -0.22 1.92 7.21
N GLU A 139 -0.95 0.96 7.73
CA GLU A 139 -1.01 0.64 9.16
C GLU A 139 -0.03 -0.49 9.45
N PHE A 140 0.98 -0.21 10.27
CA PHE A 140 2.02 -1.16 10.67
C PHE A 140 1.69 -1.74 12.03
N LEU A 141 1.54 -3.04 12.08
CA LEU A 141 1.40 -3.80 13.32
C LEU A 141 2.53 -4.81 13.42
N ILE A 142 3.34 -4.70 14.49
CA ILE A 142 4.37 -5.69 14.81
C ILE A 142 4.06 -6.29 16.18
N VAL A 143 4.09 -7.61 16.25
CA VAL A 143 3.94 -8.37 17.48
C VAL A 143 5.16 -9.25 17.65
N GLY A 144 5.92 -9.01 18.73
CA GLY A 144 7.07 -9.82 19.08
C GLY A 144 6.67 -11.02 19.92
N GLY A 145 7.40 -12.10 19.73
CA GLY A 145 7.26 -13.33 20.50
C GLY A 145 8.61 -14.04 20.60
N THR A 146 8.63 -15.14 21.32
CA THR A 146 9.82 -16.00 21.41
C THR A 146 9.49 -17.33 20.75
N SER A 147 10.36 -17.76 19.85
CA SER A 147 10.21 -19.05 19.17
C SER A 147 10.40 -20.22 20.15
N THR A 148 10.02 -21.42 19.76
CA THR A 148 10.29 -22.65 20.52
C THR A 148 11.79 -22.94 20.71
N SER A 149 12.65 -22.34 19.88
CA SER A 149 14.11 -22.40 19.99
C SER A 149 14.71 -21.29 20.92
N GLY A 150 13.86 -20.41 21.45
CA GLY A 150 14.30 -19.31 22.32
C GLY A 150 14.80 -18.06 21.57
N GLU A 151 14.61 -18.01 20.23
CA GLU A 151 14.95 -16.85 19.42
C GLU A 151 13.82 -15.83 19.43
N ASP A 152 14.16 -14.54 19.46
CA ASP A 152 13.18 -13.48 19.32
C ASP A 152 12.71 -13.40 17.86
N ILE A 153 11.41 -13.56 17.68
CA ILE A 153 10.73 -13.47 16.39
C ILE A 153 9.70 -12.35 16.44
N TYR A 154 9.48 -11.72 15.29
CA TYR A 154 8.55 -10.61 15.14
C TYR A 154 7.65 -10.86 13.94
N ASP A 155 6.35 -10.79 14.14
CA ASP A 155 5.37 -10.86 13.06
C ASP A 155 4.97 -9.43 12.67
N LEU A 156 5.34 -9.02 11.46
CA LEU A 156 4.94 -7.76 10.86
C LEU A 156 3.72 -7.98 9.97
N THR A 157 2.69 -7.20 10.22
CA THR A 157 1.53 -7.05 9.33
C THR A 157 1.41 -5.59 8.95
N VAL A 158 1.38 -5.30 7.65
CA VAL A 158 1.12 -3.96 7.12
C VAL A 158 -0.13 -3.99 6.26
N ILE A 159 -1.07 -3.12 6.58
CA ILE A 159 -2.32 -2.97 5.86
C ILE A 159 -2.26 -1.68 5.05
N PHE A 160 -2.23 -1.80 3.73
CA PHE A 160 -2.26 -0.68 2.81
C PHE A 160 -3.67 -0.43 2.32
N THR A 161 -4.12 0.81 2.39
CA THR A 161 -5.42 1.25 1.87
C THR A 161 -5.26 2.57 1.13
N ASN A 162 -5.97 2.77 0.03
CA ASN A 162 -6.16 4.11 -0.52
C ASN A 162 -7.14 4.89 0.36
N GLY A 163 -7.17 6.21 0.27
CA GLY A 163 -7.86 7.12 1.19
C GLY A 163 -9.19 6.61 1.77
N ALA A 164 -9.48 6.96 3.01
CA ALA A 164 -10.62 6.44 3.77
C ALA A 164 -12.00 6.68 3.11
N ASN A 165 -12.08 7.63 2.17
CA ASN A 165 -13.28 7.98 1.42
C ASN A 165 -13.14 7.69 -0.08
N ALA A 166 -12.21 6.80 -0.46
CA ALA A 166 -11.99 6.46 -1.86
C ALA A 166 -13.26 5.88 -2.48
N GLU A 167 -13.61 6.35 -3.66
CA GLU A 167 -14.75 5.83 -4.43
C GLU A 167 -14.54 4.35 -4.80
N HIS A 168 -13.27 3.96 -4.91
CA HIS A 168 -12.84 2.60 -5.19
C HIS A 168 -11.84 2.12 -4.12
N PRO A 169 -12.32 1.61 -2.96
CA PRO A 169 -11.45 1.15 -1.89
C PRO A 169 -10.62 -0.05 -2.36
N CYS A 170 -9.32 0.08 -2.21
CA CYS A 170 -8.37 -0.99 -2.47
C CYS A 170 -7.59 -1.28 -1.18
N ARG A 171 -7.41 -2.55 -0.87
CA ARG A 171 -6.67 -3.00 0.31
C ARG A 171 -5.67 -4.09 -0.06
N MET A 172 -4.44 -3.93 0.41
CA MET A 172 -3.42 -4.97 0.36
C MET A 172 -2.84 -5.22 1.74
N VAL A 173 -2.42 -6.45 1.99
CA VAL A 173 -1.82 -6.85 3.27
C VAL A 173 -0.46 -7.48 2.98
N LEU A 174 0.57 -6.89 3.57
CA LEU A 174 1.92 -7.44 3.59
C LEU A 174 2.16 -8.08 4.95
N THR A 175 2.58 -9.33 4.95
CA THR A 175 3.04 -10.02 6.16
C THR A 175 4.50 -10.42 6.00
N MET A 176 5.30 -10.24 7.06
CA MET A 176 6.71 -10.60 7.09
C MET A 176 7.06 -11.17 8.47
N GLU A 177 8.06 -12.04 8.49
CA GLU A 177 8.65 -12.56 9.72
C GLU A 177 9.99 -11.87 9.96
N GLY A 178 10.13 -11.21 11.12
CA GLY A 178 11.35 -10.57 11.58
C GLY A 178 12.14 -11.48 12.49
N LYS A 179 13.46 -11.41 12.41
CA LYS A 179 14.40 -12.06 13.33
C LYS A 179 15.45 -11.10 13.78
N LEU A 180 15.86 -11.23 15.04
CA LEU A 180 16.99 -10.53 15.58
C LEU A 180 18.25 -11.38 15.37
N ALA A 181 19.04 -11.03 14.36
CA ALA A 181 20.34 -11.66 14.13
C ALA A 181 21.39 -11.02 15.04
N GLU A 182 22.19 -11.83 15.73
CA GLU A 182 23.24 -11.36 16.61
C GLU A 182 24.60 -11.87 16.11
N GLU A 183 25.52 -10.95 15.90
CA GLU A 183 26.90 -11.22 15.55
C GLU A 183 27.82 -10.73 16.67
N ARG A 184 28.72 -11.58 17.14
CA ARG A 184 29.69 -11.27 18.21
C ARG A 184 31.11 -11.31 17.65
N THR A 185 31.83 -10.22 17.85
CA THR A 185 33.25 -10.13 17.47
C THR A 185 34.07 -9.75 18.71
N SER A 186 35.15 -10.48 18.96
CA SER A 186 36.12 -10.17 20.01
C SER A 186 37.27 -9.37 19.40
N GLY A 187 37.71 -8.32 20.10
CA GLY A 187 38.93 -7.60 19.69
C GLY A 187 40.19 -8.39 20.00
N ASP A 188 41.32 -8.01 19.34
CA ASP A 188 42.60 -8.70 19.42
C ASP A 188 43.19 -8.85 20.83
N THR A 189 42.77 -8.02 21.78
CA THR A 189 43.28 -8.02 23.16
C THR A 189 42.40 -8.79 24.15
N GLY A 190 41.28 -9.39 23.70
CA GLY A 190 40.33 -10.09 24.54
C GLY A 190 39.53 -9.21 25.52
N SER A 191 39.89 -7.94 25.67
CA SER A 191 39.25 -6.96 26.54
C SER A 191 38.07 -6.22 25.87
N THR A 192 37.93 -6.34 24.55
CA THR A 192 36.85 -5.69 23.77
C THR A 192 35.94 -6.73 23.16
N GLN A 193 34.66 -6.62 23.43
CA GLN A 193 33.60 -7.39 22.80
C GLN A 193 32.66 -6.46 22.05
N VAL A 194 32.39 -6.76 20.79
CA VAL A 194 31.42 -6.06 19.97
C VAL A 194 30.27 -7.02 19.66
N VAL A 195 29.06 -6.62 20.01
CA VAL A 195 27.84 -7.33 19.69
C VAL A 195 27.02 -6.48 18.74
N THR A 196 26.78 -6.97 17.52
CA THR A 196 25.94 -6.34 16.53
C THR A 196 24.62 -7.09 16.44
N GLN A 197 23.54 -6.45 16.83
CA GLN A 197 22.19 -6.95 16.66
C GLN A 197 21.57 -6.31 15.40
N THR A 198 21.01 -7.13 14.52
CA THR A 198 20.38 -6.68 13.28
C THR A 198 18.96 -7.22 13.20
N LEU A 199 17.99 -6.33 12.98
CA LEU A 199 16.61 -6.74 12.70
C LEU A 199 16.49 -7.05 11.22
N GLU A 200 16.24 -8.31 10.89
CA GLU A 200 16.11 -8.81 9.53
C GLU A 200 14.69 -9.29 9.25
N TRP A 201 14.14 -8.88 8.10
CA TRP A 201 12.80 -9.24 7.68
C TRP A 201 12.83 -10.24 6.53
N ASN A 202 12.09 -11.32 6.69
CA ASN A 202 12.07 -12.45 5.77
C ASN A 202 10.63 -12.91 5.49
N LYS A 203 10.46 -13.87 4.60
CA LYS A 203 9.19 -14.52 4.28
C LYS A 203 8.06 -13.55 3.91
N ALA A 204 8.40 -12.50 3.18
CA ALA A 204 7.41 -11.51 2.75
C ALA A 204 6.31 -12.15 1.90
N LYS A 205 5.06 -11.92 2.29
CA LYS A 205 3.87 -12.39 1.59
C LYS A 205 2.93 -11.22 1.40
N LEU A 206 2.66 -10.89 0.14
CA LEU A 206 1.73 -9.84 -0.25
C LEU A 206 0.42 -10.47 -0.70
N GLN A 207 -0.70 -10.00 -0.16
CA GLN A 207 -2.04 -10.51 -0.46
C GLN A 207 -2.99 -9.36 -0.71
N LYS A 208 -3.93 -9.57 -1.65
CA LYS A 208 -5.05 -8.65 -1.82
C LYS A 208 -5.98 -8.81 -0.61
N GLY A 209 -6.20 -7.72 0.11
CA GLY A 209 -7.14 -7.71 1.22
C GLY A 209 -8.59 -7.75 0.73
N VAL A 210 -9.48 -8.32 1.52
CA VAL A 210 -10.91 -8.21 1.29
C VAL A 210 -11.33 -6.82 1.75
N THR A 211 -11.90 -6.04 0.83
CA THR A 211 -12.60 -4.80 1.19
C THR A 211 -13.92 -5.21 1.84
N GLY A 212 -14.06 -4.92 3.12
CA GLY A 212 -15.30 -5.18 3.87
C GLY A 212 -16.39 -4.20 3.46
#